data_fff22bee441dcce967a33db1036dd269
#
_entry.id   fff22bee441dcce967a33db1036dd269
#
_cell.length_a   1.000
_cell.length_b   1.000
_cell.length_c   1.000
_cell.angle_alpha   90.00
_cell.angle_beta   90.00
_cell.angle_gamma   90.00
#
_symmetry.space_group_name_H-M   'P 1'
#
loop_
_entity.id
_entity.type
_entity.pdbx_description
1 polymer ?
#
loop_
_entity_poly.entity_id
_entity_poly.type
_entity_poly.pdbx_seq_one_letter_code
_entity_poly.pdbx_strand_id
1 'polypeptide(L)'
;MDRRDFFKTSLLGAGAVAAAGAPLNLLAGCAPKAKDAGTKLRLSFQHGIAPGETLAEKFDYMEQLGVEGYEPGGQYLLSHFNEIEDNLRGRNIKVSAICAGFRGFILAEDPAVKADFDSSMREIVAAAGKIGSVGVIMVPAFNGQKPCLPHTQETRDYLCGQLHELGEYALQCGTTVILEPLNRRECFYLRLVADAAAICRDAQSEGVKCMGDFWHMKEETSDYAAFHAAGKQYLRHVHMASRGDRKMPGEHPEADLYVEGFRALKEIGYDGFVSFECGCGGDRVVLVPAAVELLRAQWAQA
;
A
#
# COMPACT_ATOMS: atom_id res chain seq x y z
N MET A 1 7.47 39.17 -30.41
CA MET A 1 6.03 38.82 -30.36
C MET A 1 5.66 38.65 -28.90
N ASP A 2 4.91 39.63 -28.42
CA ASP A 2 4.60 39.79 -26.98
C ASP A 2 3.40 38.89 -26.61
N ARG A 3 3.44 38.32 -25.40
CA ARG A 3 2.44 37.34 -24.87
C ARG A 3 1.04 37.96 -24.65
N ARG A 4 0.81 39.20 -25.07
CA ARG A 4 -0.46 39.96 -24.90
C ARG A 4 -1.40 39.91 -26.09
N ASP A 5 -1.00 39.38 -27.24
CA ASP A 5 -1.80 39.43 -28.49
C ASP A 5 -2.60 38.14 -28.78
N PHE A 6 -2.53 37.11 -27.90
CA PHE A 6 -3.26 35.84 -28.11
C PHE A 6 -4.74 35.88 -27.65
N PHE A 7 -5.18 36.88 -26.92
CA PHE A 7 -6.53 36.94 -26.34
C PHE A 7 -7.53 37.89 -27.00
N LYS A 8 -7.28 38.39 -28.23
CA LYS A 8 -8.15 39.37 -28.86
C LYS A 8 -8.89 38.94 -30.15
N THR A 9 -8.91 37.68 -30.52
CA THR A 9 -9.60 37.21 -31.72
C THR A 9 -10.53 36.04 -31.47
N SER A 10 -11.58 36.22 -30.72
CA SER A 10 -12.73 35.32 -30.72
C SER A 10 -13.97 35.95 -30.09
N LEU A 11 -14.44 37.03 -30.72
CA LEU A 11 -15.78 37.59 -30.45
C LEU A 11 -16.22 38.32 -31.69
N LEU A 12 -17.02 37.66 -32.55
CA LEU A 12 -18.03 38.28 -33.44
C LEU A 12 -18.61 37.19 -34.36
N GLY A 13 -19.88 36.89 -34.15
CA GLY A 13 -20.64 35.96 -34.99
C GLY A 13 -22.03 35.70 -34.40
N ALA A 14 -22.81 36.77 -34.15
CA ALA A 14 -24.22 36.61 -33.85
C ALA A 14 -25.03 36.40 -35.14
N GLY A 15 -25.70 35.25 -35.23
CA GLY A 15 -26.69 34.95 -36.25
C GLY A 15 -27.93 34.37 -35.60
N ALA A 16 -29.00 35.18 -35.48
CA ALA A 16 -30.29 34.77 -34.96
C ALA A 16 -31.04 33.92 -35.99
N VAL A 17 -31.50 32.73 -35.58
CA VAL A 17 -32.65 32.07 -36.23
C VAL A 17 -33.59 31.57 -35.11
N ALA A 18 -34.79 32.16 -35.13
CA ALA A 18 -35.92 31.72 -34.31
C ALA A 18 -36.62 30.54 -34.99
N ALA A 19 -36.91 29.48 -34.27
CA ALA A 19 -38.18 28.70 -34.46
C ALA A 19 -38.34 27.57 -33.43
N ALA A 20 -39.53 27.54 -32.88
CA ALA A 20 -40.33 26.41 -32.41
C ALA A 20 -39.88 25.62 -31.17
N GLY A 21 -40.72 25.80 -30.13
CA GLY A 21 -40.65 25.12 -28.82
C GLY A 21 -40.77 23.59 -28.89
N ALA A 22 -39.84 23.00 -28.12
CA ALA A 22 -40.04 21.68 -27.55
C ALA A 22 -39.57 21.75 -26.09
N PRO A 23 -40.20 21.04 -25.14
CA PRO A 23 -39.81 21.14 -23.74
C PRO A 23 -38.42 20.51 -23.53
N LEU A 24 -37.49 21.30 -23.00
CA LEU A 24 -36.25 20.74 -22.47
C LEU A 24 -36.57 19.80 -21.29
N ASN A 25 -36.63 18.52 -21.55
CA ASN A 25 -36.43 17.53 -20.51
C ASN A 25 -34.99 17.71 -19.98
N LEU A 26 -34.88 18.32 -18.83
CA LEU A 26 -33.69 18.25 -17.99
C LEU A 26 -33.43 16.77 -17.71
N LEU A 27 -32.56 16.16 -18.53
CA LEU A 27 -31.88 14.93 -18.16
C LEU A 27 -31.01 15.31 -16.94
N ALA A 28 -31.60 15.16 -15.75
CA ALA A 28 -30.84 14.99 -14.54
C ALA A 28 -29.96 13.75 -14.80
N GLY A 29 -28.71 14.04 -15.14
CA GLY A 29 -27.70 13.00 -15.27
C GLY A 29 -27.66 12.25 -13.95
N CYS A 30 -28.23 11.02 -13.94
CA CYS A 30 -27.94 10.05 -12.91
C CYS A 30 -26.43 9.83 -12.97
N ALA A 31 -25.69 10.48 -12.06
CA ALA A 31 -24.39 9.97 -11.69
C ALA A 31 -24.58 8.47 -11.40
N PRO A 32 -23.80 7.57 -11.99
CA PRO A 32 -23.91 6.17 -11.67
C PRO A 32 -23.73 6.06 -10.16
N LYS A 33 -24.77 5.64 -9.44
CA LYS A 33 -24.61 5.18 -8.07
C LYS A 33 -23.53 4.13 -8.14
N ALA A 34 -22.36 4.42 -7.56
CA ALA A 34 -21.36 3.40 -7.33
C ALA A 34 -22.11 2.23 -6.71
N LYS A 35 -22.07 1.09 -7.37
CA LYS A 35 -22.56 -0.14 -6.79
C LYS A 35 -21.76 -0.29 -5.53
N ASP A 36 -22.42 -0.24 -4.40
CA ASP A 36 -21.91 -0.60 -3.08
C ASP A 36 -21.52 -2.08 -3.16
N ALA A 37 -20.42 -2.35 -3.84
CA ALA A 37 -19.80 -3.65 -3.86
C ALA A 37 -19.14 -3.74 -2.50
N GLY A 38 -19.80 -4.37 -1.53
CA GLY A 38 -19.48 -4.47 -0.12
C GLY A 38 -18.01 -4.78 0.19
N THR A 39 -17.16 -3.80 -0.06
CA THR A 39 -15.74 -3.86 0.24
C THR A 39 -15.60 -3.87 1.76
N LYS A 40 -15.13 -4.98 2.30
CA LYS A 40 -14.96 -5.18 3.74
C LYS A 40 -13.60 -4.65 4.16
N LEU A 41 -13.54 -3.92 5.29
CA LEU A 41 -12.28 -3.61 5.95
C LEU A 41 -11.68 -4.91 6.51
N ARG A 42 -10.54 -5.31 5.98
CA ARG A 42 -9.78 -6.48 6.43
C ARG A 42 -8.53 -6.01 7.17
N LEU A 43 -8.54 -6.13 8.48
CA LEU A 43 -7.42 -5.71 9.31
C LEU A 43 -6.36 -6.80 9.42
N SER A 44 -5.12 -6.36 9.51
CA SER A 44 -3.93 -7.18 9.74
C SER A 44 -3.03 -6.57 10.80
N PHE A 45 -2.26 -7.41 11.49
CA PHE A 45 -1.30 -6.98 12.49
C PHE A 45 0.11 -7.47 12.13
N GLN A 46 1.09 -6.57 12.18
CA GLN A 46 2.48 -6.99 12.27
C GLN A 46 2.72 -7.79 13.56
N HIS A 47 3.74 -8.65 13.54
CA HIS A 47 4.05 -9.60 14.61
C HIS A 47 4.04 -9.00 16.03
N GLY A 48 4.47 -7.75 16.17
CA GLY A 48 4.59 -7.05 17.45
C GLY A 48 3.33 -6.33 17.94
N ILE A 49 2.21 -6.34 17.20
CA ILE A 49 1.01 -5.56 17.55
C ILE A 49 0.16 -6.26 18.60
N ALA A 50 -0.21 -7.52 18.38
CA ALA A 50 -1.02 -8.29 19.32
C ALA A 50 -0.22 -8.59 20.60
N PRO A 51 -0.79 -8.39 21.79
CA PRO A 51 -0.24 -8.91 23.04
C PRO A 51 -0.24 -10.44 23.03
N GLY A 52 0.61 -11.05 23.86
CA GLY A 52 0.80 -12.48 23.98
C GLY A 52 2.27 -12.86 23.89
N GLU A 53 2.66 -13.93 24.60
CA GLU A 53 4.02 -14.45 24.61
C GLU A 53 4.25 -15.43 23.44
N THR A 54 3.23 -16.22 23.11
CA THR A 54 3.27 -17.20 22.02
C THR A 54 2.51 -16.72 20.80
N LEU A 55 2.80 -17.32 19.64
CA LEU A 55 2.08 -17.04 18.41
C LEU A 55 0.60 -17.46 18.51
N ALA A 56 0.31 -18.56 19.22
CA ALA A 56 -1.05 -19.01 19.48
C ALA A 56 -1.86 -17.96 20.26
N GLU A 57 -1.33 -17.42 21.36
CA GLU A 57 -1.99 -16.36 22.14
C GLU A 57 -2.24 -15.09 21.33
N LYS A 58 -1.26 -14.70 20.49
CA LYS A 58 -1.42 -13.56 19.57
C LYS A 58 -2.56 -13.79 18.59
N PHE A 59 -2.66 -14.97 18.01
CA PHE A 59 -3.72 -15.31 17.07
C PHE A 59 -5.09 -15.42 17.75
N ASP A 60 -5.16 -15.98 18.97
CA ASP A 60 -6.40 -15.99 19.76
C ASP A 60 -6.90 -14.56 20.01
N TYR A 61 -5.99 -13.65 20.37
CA TYR A 61 -6.32 -12.24 20.56
C TYR A 61 -6.79 -11.57 19.26
N MET A 62 -6.13 -11.83 18.15
CA MET A 62 -6.52 -11.31 16.84
C MET A 62 -7.91 -11.79 16.42
N GLU A 63 -8.21 -13.08 16.62
CA GLU A 63 -9.54 -13.65 16.30
C GLU A 63 -10.65 -13.04 17.19
N GLN A 64 -10.39 -12.79 18.48
CA GLN A 64 -11.33 -12.10 19.37
C GLN A 64 -11.68 -10.70 18.86
N LEU A 65 -10.72 -10.00 18.27
CA LEU A 65 -10.93 -8.69 17.65
C LEU A 65 -11.44 -8.77 16.20
N GLY A 66 -11.62 -9.98 15.63
CA GLY A 66 -11.98 -10.15 14.23
C GLY A 66 -10.94 -9.60 13.24
N VAL A 67 -9.66 -9.67 13.61
CA VAL A 67 -8.52 -9.36 12.75
C VAL A 67 -8.14 -10.63 11.98
N GLU A 68 -8.06 -10.51 10.66
CA GLU A 68 -7.94 -11.67 9.76
C GLU A 68 -6.53 -11.82 9.16
N GLY A 69 -5.69 -10.80 9.30
CA GLY A 69 -4.35 -10.76 8.70
C GLY A 69 -3.25 -10.77 9.73
N TYR A 70 -2.17 -11.50 9.43
CA TYR A 70 -0.91 -11.51 10.17
C TYR A 70 0.24 -11.15 9.23
N GLU A 71 1.12 -10.26 9.65
CA GLU A 71 2.24 -9.76 8.86
C GLU A 71 3.57 -9.98 9.59
N PRO A 72 4.29 -11.07 9.30
CA PRO A 72 5.63 -11.29 9.83
C PRO A 72 6.69 -10.55 9.02
N GLY A 73 7.83 -10.28 9.64
CA GLY A 73 9.05 -9.91 8.92
C GLY A 73 9.66 -11.11 8.19
N GLY A 74 10.39 -10.85 7.09
CA GLY A 74 10.95 -11.92 6.25
C GLY A 74 11.89 -12.86 6.98
N GLN A 75 12.80 -12.36 7.82
CA GLN A 75 13.70 -13.21 8.59
C GLN A 75 12.97 -14.04 9.67
N TYR A 76 11.92 -13.47 10.26
CA TYR A 76 11.07 -14.19 11.20
C TYR A 76 10.31 -15.31 10.48
N LEU A 77 9.76 -15.04 9.30
CA LEU A 77 9.11 -16.06 8.48
C LEU A 77 10.06 -17.22 8.18
N LEU A 78 11.29 -16.93 7.71
CA LEU A 78 12.25 -17.98 7.36
C LEU A 78 12.64 -18.85 8.56
N SER A 79 12.81 -18.25 9.72
CA SER A 79 13.24 -18.98 10.94
C SER A 79 12.10 -19.70 11.68
N HIS A 80 10.84 -19.28 11.48
CA HIS A 80 9.67 -19.82 12.20
C HIS A 80 8.57 -20.34 11.24
N PHE A 81 8.95 -20.70 10.01
CA PHE A 81 7.98 -21.08 8.97
C PHE A 81 6.97 -22.13 9.45
N ASN A 82 7.47 -23.24 9.99
CA ASN A 82 6.62 -24.34 10.46
C ASN A 82 5.74 -23.93 11.65
N GLU A 83 6.27 -23.14 12.57
CA GLU A 83 5.50 -22.59 13.70
C GLU A 83 4.34 -21.72 13.23
N ILE A 84 4.60 -20.81 12.26
CA ILE A 84 3.56 -19.96 11.67
C ILE A 84 2.53 -20.83 10.97
N GLU A 85 2.96 -21.76 10.11
CA GLU A 85 2.05 -22.66 9.38
C GLU A 85 1.16 -23.47 10.31
N ASP A 86 1.75 -24.07 11.36
CA ASP A 86 1.02 -24.87 12.34
C ASP A 86 -0.01 -24.05 13.12
N ASN A 87 0.35 -22.81 13.51
CA ASN A 87 -0.56 -21.92 14.22
C ASN A 87 -1.68 -21.34 13.34
N LEU A 88 -1.48 -21.27 12.03
CA LEU A 88 -2.53 -20.84 11.08
C LEU A 88 -3.55 -21.93 10.79
N ARG A 89 -3.20 -23.20 11.05
CA ARG A 89 -4.04 -24.36 10.70
C ARG A 89 -5.36 -24.34 11.46
N GLY A 90 -6.46 -24.30 10.71
CA GLY A 90 -7.83 -24.25 11.27
C GLY A 90 -8.30 -22.89 11.74
N ARG A 91 -7.51 -21.82 11.56
CA ARG A 91 -7.87 -20.44 11.92
C ARG A 91 -8.32 -19.63 10.70
N ASN A 92 -9.05 -18.55 10.94
CA ASN A 92 -9.43 -17.58 9.90
C ASN A 92 -8.33 -16.54 9.61
N ILE A 93 -7.18 -16.65 10.26
CA ILE A 93 -6.04 -15.77 10.05
C ILE A 93 -5.24 -16.22 8.82
N LYS A 94 -4.80 -15.27 8.02
CA LYS A 94 -3.94 -15.49 6.86
C LYS A 94 -2.72 -14.59 6.93
N VAL A 95 -1.62 -15.00 6.32
CA VAL A 95 -0.47 -14.11 6.15
C VAL A 95 -0.84 -13.05 5.11
N SER A 96 -0.94 -11.79 5.55
CA SER A 96 -1.39 -10.67 4.72
C SER A 96 -0.31 -10.20 3.75
N ALA A 97 0.91 -9.99 4.27
CA ALA A 97 2.12 -9.65 3.52
C ALA A 97 3.33 -10.06 4.36
N ILE A 98 4.51 -9.98 3.76
CA ILE A 98 5.79 -10.15 4.47
C ILE A 98 6.50 -8.80 4.49
N CYS A 99 6.76 -8.26 5.67
CA CYS A 99 7.41 -6.97 5.82
C CYS A 99 8.93 -7.11 5.71
N ALA A 100 9.48 -6.75 4.54
CA ALA A 100 10.90 -6.68 4.26
C ALA A 100 11.73 -7.91 4.76
N GLY A 101 12.89 -7.68 5.36
CA GLY A 101 13.74 -8.72 5.97
C GLY A 101 14.83 -9.26 5.06
N PHE A 102 14.93 -8.82 3.82
CA PHE A 102 16.05 -9.12 2.92
C PHE A 102 17.31 -8.36 3.33
N ARG A 103 18.47 -8.89 2.94
CA ARG A 103 19.77 -8.20 3.07
C ARG A 103 20.04 -7.38 1.82
N GLY A 104 20.97 -6.43 1.88
CA GLY A 104 21.31 -5.57 0.75
C GLY A 104 20.12 -4.71 0.26
N PHE A 105 20.19 -4.23 -0.96
CA PHE A 105 19.12 -3.45 -1.59
C PHE A 105 19.27 -3.44 -3.12
N ILE A 106 18.15 -3.28 -3.83
CA ILE A 106 18.09 -3.48 -5.29
C ILE A 106 18.89 -2.42 -6.08
N LEU A 107 19.03 -1.19 -5.54
CA LEU A 107 19.75 -0.08 -6.16
C LEU A 107 21.20 0.07 -5.65
N ALA A 108 21.79 -0.99 -5.10
CA ALA A 108 23.19 -0.96 -4.68
C ALA A 108 24.12 -0.84 -5.91
N GLU A 109 25.12 0.06 -5.82
CA GLU A 109 26.21 0.12 -6.81
C GLU A 109 27.21 -1.02 -6.60
N ASP A 110 27.38 -1.51 -5.37
CA ASP A 110 28.22 -2.65 -5.05
C ASP A 110 27.55 -3.95 -5.49
N PRO A 111 28.17 -4.72 -6.43
CA PRO A 111 27.61 -5.97 -6.91
C PRO A 111 27.42 -7.03 -5.81
N ALA A 112 28.24 -7.03 -4.75
CA ALA A 112 28.10 -7.98 -3.65
C ALA A 112 26.87 -7.67 -2.82
N VAL A 113 26.60 -6.40 -2.52
CA VAL A 113 25.39 -5.95 -1.81
C VAL A 113 24.13 -6.23 -2.63
N LYS A 114 24.20 -6.04 -3.96
CA LYS A 114 23.10 -6.39 -4.87
C LYS A 114 22.86 -7.90 -4.92
N ALA A 115 23.92 -8.71 -4.96
CA ALA A 115 23.80 -10.18 -4.93
C ALA A 115 23.19 -10.70 -3.63
N ASP A 116 23.53 -10.09 -2.48
CA ASP A 116 22.90 -10.37 -1.19
C ASP A 116 21.39 -10.05 -1.22
N PHE A 117 21.00 -8.93 -1.84
CA PHE A 117 19.59 -8.61 -2.04
C PHE A 117 18.91 -9.71 -2.88
N ASP A 118 19.46 -10.05 -4.03
CA ASP A 118 18.85 -11.00 -4.96
C ASP A 118 18.64 -12.37 -4.31
N SER A 119 19.65 -12.86 -3.59
CA SER A 119 19.58 -14.14 -2.90
C SER A 119 18.54 -14.14 -1.79
N SER A 120 18.66 -13.19 -0.86
CA SER A 120 17.78 -13.16 0.32
C SER A 120 16.33 -12.80 -0.03
N MET A 121 16.12 -11.93 -1.00
CA MET A 121 14.78 -11.60 -1.46
C MET A 121 14.08 -12.80 -2.11
N ARG A 122 14.78 -13.59 -2.92
CA ARG A 122 14.23 -14.81 -3.53
C ARG A 122 13.88 -15.86 -2.48
N GLU A 123 14.70 -16.03 -1.43
CA GLU A 123 14.38 -16.94 -0.32
C GLU A 123 13.07 -16.54 0.36
N ILE A 124 12.90 -15.24 0.67
CA ILE A 124 11.69 -14.72 1.31
C ILE A 124 10.48 -14.85 0.38
N VAL A 125 10.62 -14.52 -0.91
CA VAL A 125 9.54 -14.66 -1.91
C VAL A 125 9.08 -16.12 -2.02
N ALA A 126 10.01 -17.08 -2.05
CA ALA A 126 9.65 -18.49 -2.09
C ALA A 126 8.90 -18.94 -0.83
N ALA A 127 9.31 -18.48 0.36
CA ALA A 127 8.63 -18.77 1.62
C ALA A 127 7.24 -18.07 1.67
N ALA A 128 7.16 -16.82 1.20
CA ALA A 128 5.91 -16.05 1.13
C ALA A 128 4.86 -16.76 0.26
N GLY A 129 5.26 -17.28 -0.90
CA GLY A 129 4.36 -18.05 -1.76
C GLY A 129 3.88 -19.34 -1.08
N LYS A 130 4.77 -20.10 -0.43
CA LYS A 130 4.42 -21.34 0.29
C LYS A 130 3.43 -21.10 1.43
N ILE A 131 3.55 -20.00 2.16
CA ILE A 131 2.65 -19.65 3.27
C ILE A 131 1.35 -18.97 2.79
N GLY A 132 1.21 -18.68 1.50
CA GLY A 132 0.04 -18.04 0.92
C GLY A 132 -0.06 -16.53 1.17
N SER A 133 1.07 -15.85 1.39
CA SER A 133 1.12 -14.39 1.51
C SER A 133 0.83 -13.72 0.17
N VAL A 134 0.18 -12.53 0.21
CA VAL A 134 -0.11 -11.77 -1.02
C VAL A 134 1.13 -11.13 -1.63
N GLY A 135 2.21 -10.92 -0.85
CA GLY A 135 3.44 -10.34 -1.37
C GLY A 135 4.51 -10.09 -0.33
N VAL A 136 5.70 -9.75 -0.81
CA VAL A 136 6.84 -9.31 -0.01
C VAL A 136 7.05 -7.83 -0.23
N ILE A 137 6.97 -7.05 0.85
CA ILE A 137 7.14 -5.60 0.84
C ILE A 137 8.63 -5.27 0.72
N MET A 138 8.95 -4.32 -0.15
CA MET A 138 10.31 -3.85 -0.33
C MET A 138 10.40 -2.35 -0.64
N VAL A 139 11.45 -1.74 -0.16
CA VAL A 139 11.88 -0.37 -0.49
C VAL A 139 13.10 -0.46 -1.41
N PRO A 140 13.15 0.26 -2.54
CA PRO A 140 14.28 0.19 -3.47
C PRO A 140 15.63 0.58 -2.86
N ALA A 141 15.65 1.62 -2.03
CA ALA A 141 16.80 2.05 -1.24
C ALA A 141 16.37 3.05 -0.15
N PHE A 142 16.87 2.87 1.06
CA PHE A 142 16.77 3.86 2.14
C PHE A 142 17.84 4.95 2.00
N ASN A 143 17.59 6.14 2.55
CA ASN A 143 18.54 7.26 2.52
C ASN A 143 19.95 6.92 3.04
N GLY A 144 20.03 6.03 4.04
CA GLY A 144 21.29 5.60 4.65
C GLY A 144 22.06 4.52 3.88
N GLN A 145 21.46 3.88 2.88
CA GLN A 145 22.09 2.82 2.10
C GLN A 145 22.99 3.43 1.02
N LYS A 146 24.30 3.20 1.13
CA LYS A 146 25.34 3.77 0.25
C LYS A 146 26.45 2.74 0.00
N PRO A 147 27.09 2.75 -1.21
CA PRO A 147 26.74 3.56 -2.37
C PRO A 147 25.45 3.08 -3.06
N CYS A 148 24.66 4.01 -3.56
CA CYS A 148 23.38 3.77 -4.18
C CYS A 148 23.32 4.44 -5.56
N LEU A 149 22.78 3.77 -6.55
CA LEU A 149 22.54 4.31 -7.88
C LEU A 149 21.78 5.65 -7.81
N PRO A 150 22.14 6.63 -8.65
CA PRO A 150 21.55 7.97 -8.62
C PRO A 150 20.09 7.95 -9.11
N HIS A 151 19.31 8.96 -8.73
CA HIS A 151 17.92 9.10 -9.16
C HIS A 151 17.85 9.66 -10.59
N THR A 152 18.02 8.79 -11.58
CA THR A 152 18.01 9.09 -13.03
C THR A 152 17.02 8.21 -13.78
N GLN A 153 16.71 8.55 -15.03
CA GLN A 153 15.88 7.70 -15.89
C GLN A 153 16.55 6.34 -16.15
N GLU A 154 17.86 6.32 -16.33
CA GLU A 154 18.61 5.08 -16.53
C GLU A 154 18.50 4.13 -15.33
N THR A 155 18.62 4.67 -14.11
CA THR A 155 18.39 3.89 -12.88
C THR A 155 16.95 3.39 -12.78
N ARG A 156 15.98 4.20 -13.23
CA ARG A 156 14.58 3.79 -13.26
C ARG A 156 14.34 2.65 -14.22
N ASP A 157 14.91 2.71 -15.42
CA ASP A 157 14.80 1.66 -16.43
C ASP A 157 15.48 0.36 -15.95
N TYR A 158 16.65 0.48 -15.32
CA TYR A 158 17.31 -0.63 -14.65
C TYR A 158 16.43 -1.25 -13.55
N LEU A 159 15.86 -0.43 -12.66
CA LEU A 159 14.95 -0.91 -11.62
C LEU A 159 13.74 -1.64 -12.20
N CYS A 160 13.10 -1.10 -13.23
CA CYS A 160 11.97 -1.75 -13.89
C CYS A 160 12.34 -3.12 -14.47
N GLY A 161 13.53 -3.25 -15.10
CA GLY A 161 14.03 -4.53 -15.60
C GLY A 161 14.26 -5.55 -14.47
N GLN A 162 14.89 -5.12 -13.37
CA GLN A 162 15.12 -6.00 -12.21
C GLN A 162 13.80 -6.42 -11.52
N LEU A 163 12.84 -5.51 -11.45
CA LEU A 163 11.53 -5.80 -10.90
C LEU A 163 10.71 -6.72 -11.81
N HIS A 164 10.86 -6.61 -13.13
CA HIS A 164 10.25 -7.57 -14.06
C HIS A 164 10.69 -9.00 -13.74
N GLU A 165 11.99 -9.25 -13.69
CA GLU A 165 12.55 -10.58 -13.40
C GLU A 165 12.13 -11.10 -12.01
N LEU A 166 12.15 -10.23 -11.00
CA LEU A 166 11.77 -10.59 -9.64
C LEU A 166 10.25 -10.84 -9.54
N GLY A 167 9.44 -10.04 -10.26
CA GLY A 167 7.98 -10.20 -10.33
C GLY A 167 7.58 -11.51 -10.98
N GLU A 168 8.21 -11.87 -12.11
CA GLU A 168 7.97 -13.17 -12.77
C GLU A 168 8.34 -14.35 -11.86
N TYR A 169 9.43 -14.23 -11.11
CA TYR A 169 9.80 -15.23 -10.10
C TYR A 169 8.75 -15.30 -8.97
N ALA A 170 8.26 -14.16 -8.51
CA ALA A 170 7.23 -14.11 -7.46
C ALA A 170 5.93 -14.78 -7.93
N LEU A 171 5.51 -14.57 -9.18
CA LEU A 171 4.35 -15.26 -9.77
C LEU A 171 4.55 -16.77 -9.82
N GLN A 172 5.73 -17.25 -10.19
CA GLN A 172 6.05 -18.68 -10.14
C GLN A 172 5.96 -19.27 -8.73
N CYS A 173 6.27 -18.47 -7.72
CA CYS A 173 6.13 -18.86 -6.32
C CYS A 173 4.67 -18.72 -5.79
N GLY A 174 3.74 -18.11 -6.55
CA GLY A 174 2.36 -17.88 -6.14
C GLY A 174 2.16 -16.65 -5.25
N THR A 175 3.03 -15.64 -5.35
CA THR A 175 2.99 -14.39 -4.58
C THR A 175 3.36 -13.19 -5.45
N THR A 176 3.56 -12.01 -4.85
CA THR A 176 3.99 -10.78 -5.55
C THR A 176 5.11 -10.07 -4.80
N VAL A 177 5.74 -9.09 -5.44
CA VAL A 177 6.60 -8.10 -4.80
C VAL A 177 5.83 -6.81 -4.66
N ILE A 178 5.89 -6.17 -3.50
CA ILE A 178 5.11 -4.97 -3.18
C ILE A 178 6.06 -3.81 -2.91
N LEU A 179 6.06 -2.81 -3.80
CA LEU A 179 6.85 -1.59 -3.63
C LEU A 179 6.22 -0.69 -2.57
N GLU A 180 7.00 -0.29 -1.58
CA GLU A 180 6.60 0.66 -0.57
C GLU A 180 7.24 2.02 -0.81
N PRO A 181 6.46 3.07 -1.10
CA PRO A 181 6.94 4.44 -1.06
C PRO A 181 7.01 4.94 0.38
N LEU A 182 8.15 5.55 0.74
CA LEU A 182 8.37 6.11 2.07
C LEU A 182 8.51 7.63 2.01
N ASN A 183 8.23 8.30 3.14
CA ASN A 183 8.48 9.74 3.28
C ASN A 183 9.96 10.10 3.03
N ARG A 184 10.25 11.35 2.66
CA ARG A 184 11.60 11.81 2.27
C ARG A 184 12.66 11.71 3.35
N ARG A 185 12.28 11.57 4.62
CA ARG A 185 13.25 11.37 5.71
C ARG A 185 13.87 9.98 5.67
N GLU A 186 13.17 9.02 5.08
CA GLU A 186 13.56 7.61 5.03
C GLU A 186 13.99 7.17 3.65
N CYS A 187 13.37 7.68 2.57
CA CYS A 187 13.72 7.31 1.20
C CYS A 187 13.81 8.53 0.28
N PHE A 188 14.88 8.59 -0.53
CA PHE A 188 15.01 9.63 -1.56
C PHE A 188 14.46 9.17 -2.92
N TYR A 189 14.41 7.87 -3.17
CA TYR A 189 14.12 7.33 -4.48
C TYR A 189 12.63 7.19 -4.76
N LEU A 190 11.87 6.59 -3.86
CA LEU A 190 10.44 6.30 -4.04
C LEU A 190 9.63 6.85 -2.87
N ARG A 191 8.76 7.84 -3.12
CA ARG A 191 8.06 8.58 -2.07
C ARG A 191 6.55 8.66 -2.24
N LEU A 192 6.05 8.51 -3.47
CA LEU A 192 4.63 8.66 -3.79
C LEU A 192 4.04 7.34 -4.28
N VAL A 193 2.83 7.04 -3.88
CA VAL A 193 2.06 5.86 -4.34
C VAL A 193 1.87 5.89 -5.87
N ALA A 194 1.64 7.08 -6.43
CA ALA A 194 1.53 7.25 -7.87
C ALA A 194 2.82 6.87 -8.62
N ASP A 195 4.00 7.21 -8.06
CA ASP A 195 5.29 6.84 -8.65
C ASP A 195 5.54 5.33 -8.54
N ALA A 196 5.17 4.72 -7.40
CA ALA A 196 5.23 3.28 -7.23
C ALA A 196 4.34 2.55 -8.26
N ALA A 197 3.11 3.00 -8.44
CA ALA A 197 2.20 2.45 -9.44
C ALA A 197 2.73 2.61 -10.86
N ALA A 198 3.38 3.74 -11.19
CA ALA A 198 4.03 3.93 -12.48
C ALA A 198 5.20 2.96 -12.70
N ILE A 199 6.00 2.69 -11.66
CA ILE A 199 7.07 1.67 -11.72
C ILE A 199 6.46 0.27 -11.92
N CYS A 200 5.38 -0.09 -11.20
CA CYS A 200 4.68 -1.37 -11.39
C CYS A 200 4.22 -1.55 -12.84
N ARG A 201 3.62 -0.51 -13.43
CA ARG A 201 3.20 -0.51 -14.85
C ARG A 201 4.39 -0.72 -15.78
N ASP A 202 5.47 0.01 -15.57
CA ASP A 202 6.62 0.04 -16.47
C ASP A 202 7.52 -1.20 -16.29
N ALA A 203 7.45 -1.89 -15.16
CA ALA A 203 8.07 -3.20 -14.93
C ALA A 203 7.42 -4.30 -15.78
N GLN A 204 6.20 -4.11 -16.28
CA GLN A 204 5.50 -5.05 -17.18
C GLN A 204 5.40 -6.48 -16.62
N SER A 205 5.16 -6.63 -15.33
CA SER A 205 4.90 -7.91 -14.66
C SER A 205 3.74 -7.79 -13.68
N GLU A 206 2.78 -8.71 -13.76
CA GLU A 206 1.68 -8.79 -12.79
C GLU A 206 2.17 -9.20 -11.39
N GLY A 207 3.40 -9.66 -11.27
CA GLY A 207 4.05 -9.97 -9.99
C GLY A 207 4.60 -8.74 -9.27
N VAL A 208 4.54 -7.55 -9.87
CA VAL A 208 4.99 -6.29 -9.25
C VAL A 208 3.79 -5.44 -8.88
N LYS A 209 3.65 -5.16 -7.61
CA LYS A 209 2.56 -4.38 -7.02
C LYS A 209 3.12 -3.28 -6.14
N CYS A 210 2.26 -2.40 -5.64
CA CYS A 210 2.63 -1.36 -4.70
C CYS A 210 1.68 -1.31 -3.51
N MET A 211 2.04 -0.50 -2.55
CA MET A 211 1.24 -0.20 -1.38
C MET A 211 1.23 1.28 -1.04
N GLY A 212 0.40 1.67 -0.09
CA GLY A 212 0.48 2.94 0.58
C GLY A 212 0.52 2.75 2.09
N ASP A 213 1.27 3.58 2.77
CA ASP A 213 1.31 3.66 4.22
C ASP A 213 0.84 5.03 4.67
N PHE A 214 -0.24 5.08 5.43
CA PHE A 214 -0.80 6.34 5.94
C PHE A 214 0.19 7.18 6.75
N TRP A 215 1.19 6.57 7.37
CA TRP A 215 2.27 7.30 8.02
C TRP A 215 3.24 7.93 7.00
N HIS A 216 3.57 7.22 5.92
CA HIS A 216 4.51 7.69 4.92
C HIS A 216 3.88 8.65 3.89
N MET A 217 2.57 8.62 3.68
CA MET A 217 1.83 9.40 2.68
C MET A 217 1.71 10.90 3.00
N LYS A 218 2.74 11.48 3.65
CA LYS A 218 2.76 12.90 4.08
C LYS A 218 3.02 13.90 2.96
N GLU A 219 3.53 13.44 1.83
CA GLU A 219 3.87 14.26 0.66
C GLU A 219 2.84 14.10 -0.46
N GLU A 220 1.85 13.23 -0.28
CA GLU A 220 0.75 13.05 -1.21
C GLU A 220 -0.16 14.29 -1.23
N THR A 221 -0.78 14.54 -2.36
CA THR A 221 -1.79 15.62 -2.47
C THR A 221 -2.98 15.34 -1.56
N SER A 222 -3.42 14.08 -1.55
CA SER A 222 -4.37 13.50 -0.60
C SER A 222 -4.28 11.97 -0.64
N ASP A 223 -4.75 11.30 0.41
CA ASP A 223 -4.84 9.83 0.42
C ASP A 223 -5.77 9.32 -0.69
N TYR A 224 -6.85 10.07 -0.95
CA TYR A 224 -7.80 9.77 -1.99
C TYR A 224 -7.11 9.72 -3.37
N ALA A 225 -6.36 10.75 -3.72
CA ALA A 225 -5.64 10.81 -4.99
C ALA A 225 -4.56 9.73 -5.09
N ALA A 226 -3.84 9.46 -4.00
CA ALA A 226 -2.79 8.45 -3.95
C ALA A 226 -3.32 7.04 -4.23
N PHE A 227 -4.37 6.61 -3.55
CA PHE A 227 -4.95 5.28 -3.76
C PHE A 227 -5.63 5.15 -5.13
N HIS A 228 -6.29 6.20 -5.61
CA HIS A 228 -6.85 6.20 -6.97
C HIS A 228 -5.76 6.09 -8.05
N ALA A 229 -4.60 6.72 -7.87
CA ALA A 229 -3.48 6.62 -8.81
C ALA A 229 -2.95 5.18 -8.96
N ALA A 230 -2.93 4.41 -7.87
CA ALA A 230 -2.57 2.99 -7.92
C ALA A 230 -3.71 2.12 -8.44
N GLY A 231 -4.95 2.44 -8.07
CA GLY A 231 -6.14 1.65 -8.40
C GLY A 231 -6.05 0.21 -7.91
N LYS A 232 -7.11 -0.58 -8.14
CA LYS A 232 -7.12 -2.00 -7.77
C LYS A 232 -6.04 -2.83 -8.47
N GLN A 233 -5.59 -2.39 -9.64
CA GLN A 233 -4.62 -3.14 -10.44
C GLN A 233 -3.26 -3.24 -9.75
N TYR A 234 -2.77 -2.15 -9.14
CA TYR A 234 -1.43 -2.11 -8.57
C TYR A 234 -1.43 -2.12 -7.04
N LEU A 235 -2.46 -1.55 -6.37
CA LEU A 235 -2.52 -1.51 -4.92
C LEU A 235 -2.79 -2.90 -4.33
N ARG A 236 -1.83 -3.45 -3.58
CA ARG A 236 -1.92 -4.81 -3.03
C ARG A 236 -1.99 -4.83 -1.51
N HIS A 237 -1.45 -3.83 -0.83
CA HIS A 237 -1.35 -3.76 0.63
C HIS A 237 -1.48 -2.33 1.12
N VAL A 238 -1.85 -2.15 2.38
CA VAL A 238 -1.91 -0.84 3.03
C VAL A 238 -1.38 -0.96 4.46
N HIS A 239 -0.45 -0.07 4.84
CA HIS A 239 -0.03 0.08 6.22
C HIS A 239 -0.77 1.20 6.93
N MET A 240 -0.91 1.03 8.25
CA MET A 240 -1.65 1.91 9.12
C MET A 240 -0.88 2.20 10.41
N ALA A 241 -0.71 3.49 10.70
CA ALA A 241 -0.23 4.00 11.97
C ALA A 241 -0.84 5.36 12.27
N SER A 242 -0.74 5.83 13.51
CA SER A 242 -1.03 7.22 13.83
C SER A 242 -0.18 8.16 12.99
N ARG A 243 -0.80 9.16 12.38
CA ARG A 243 -0.13 10.16 11.55
C ARG A 243 0.76 11.10 12.35
N GLY A 244 0.55 11.19 13.66
CA GLY A 244 1.32 12.07 14.55
C GLY A 244 2.74 11.56 14.78
N ASP A 245 2.88 10.30 15.21
CA ASP A 245 4.15 9.78 15.73
C ASP A 245 4.43 8.29 15.41
N ARG A 246 3.70 7.70 14.44
CA ARG A 246 3.81 6.28 14.04
C ARG A 246 3.47 5.29 15.17
N LYS A 247 2.65 5.72 16.13
CA LYS A 247 2.10 4.84 17.17
C LYS A 247 0.74 4.28 16.77
N MET A 248 -0.01 3.79 17.77
CA MET A 248 -1.31 3.18 17.53
C MET A 248 -2.30 4.22 16.98
N PRO A 249 -3.08 3.92 15.94
CA PRO A 249 -4.15 4.80 15.46
C PRO A 249 -5.07 5.24 16.60
N GLY A 250 -5.32 6.55 16.71
CA GLY A 250 -6.11 7.16 17.78
C GLY A 250 -5.29 7.77 18.91
N GLU A 251 -3.97 7.54 18.98
CA GLU A 251 -3.10 8.22 19.97
C GLU A 251 -2.92 9.71 19.64
N HIS A 252 -3.21 10.13 18.39
CA HIS A 252 -3.29 11.52 17.96
C HIS A 252 -4.62 11.79 17.25
N PRO A 253 -5.74 11.89 17.94
CA PRO A 253 -7.08 11.91 17.35
C PRO A 253 -7.30 13.00 16.29
N GLU A 254 -6.67 14.16 16.45
CA GLU A 254 -6.79 15.29 15.49
C GLU A 254 -6.05 15.01 14.17
N ALA A 255 -5.01 14.19 14.19
CA ALA A 255 -4.23 13.82 13.00
C ALA A 255 -4.73 12.52 12.35
N ASP A 256 -5.35 11.64 13.14
CA ASP A 256 -5.69 10.28 12.75
C ASP A 256 -7.06 10.21 12.03
N LEU A 257 -7.12 10.93 10.90
CA LEU A 257 -8.29 11.00 10.01
C LEU A 257 -8.00 10.20 8.74
N TYR A 258 -8.70 9.07 8.55
CA TYR A 258 -8.47 8.12 7.47
C TYR A 258 -9.67 7.97 6.51
N VAL A 259 -10.79 8.65 6.78
CA VAL A 259 -12.06 8.52 6.03
C VAL A 259 -11.87 8.76 4.53
N GLU A 260 -11.07 9.74 4.15
CA GLU A 260 -10.81 10.07 2.74
C GLU A 260 -10.07 8.93 2.02
N GLY A 261 -9.03 8.39 2.63
CA GLY A 261 -8.31 7.24 2.11
C GLY A 261 -9.17 5.98 2.05
N PHE A 262 -9.98 5.72 3.08
CA PHE A 262 -10.92 4.60 3.10
C PHE A 262 -12.00 4.70 2.01
N ARG A 263 -12.48 5.92 1.71
CA ARG A 263 -13.38 6.15 0.59
C ARG A 263 -12.74 5.75 -0.73
N ALA A 264 -11.51 6.16 -0.97
CA ALA A 264 -10.77 5.76 -2.15
C ALA A 264 -10.60 4.24 -2.24
N LEU A 265 -10.23 3.58 -1.13
CA LEU A 265 -10.12 2.12 -1.09
C LEU A 265 -11.44 1.41 -1.47
N LYS A 266 -12.58 1.92 -0.97
CA LYS A 266 -13.90 1.39 -1.36
C LYS A 266 -14.18 1.62 -2.84
N GLU A 267 -13.95 2.82 -3.36
CA GLU A 267 -14.25 3.19 -4.74
C GLU A 267 -13.43 2.42 -5.76
N ILE A 268 -12.15 2.14 -5.47
CA ILE A 268 -11.32 1.29 -6.34
C ILE A 268 -11.60 -0.20 -6.17
N GLY A 269 -12.48 -0.59 -5.24
CA GLY A 269 -12.80 -1.99 -4.96
C GLY A 269 -11.64 -2.76 -4.33
N TYR A 270 -10.88 -2.12 -3.42
CA TYR A 270 -9.77 -2.74 -2.71
C TYR A 270 -10.24 -3.89 -1.82
N ASP A 271 -9.63 -5.05 -1.95
CA ASP A 271 -9.97 -6.29 -1.21
C ASP A 271 -8.78 -6.88 -0.42
N GLY A 272 -7.67 -6.12 -0.35
CA GLY A 272 -6.48 -6.46 0.43
C GLY A 272 -6.62 -6.15 1.92
N PHE A 273 -5.49 -6.20 2.62
CA PHE A 273 -5.42 -5.93 4.06
C PHE A 273 -4.97 -4.50 4.36
N VAL A 274 -5.47 -3.96 5.47
CA VAL A 274 -4.97 -2.76 6.14
C VAL A 274 -4.25 -3.24 7.40
N SER A 275 -2.92 -3.16 7.41
CA SER A 275 -2.06 -3.76 8.42
C SER A 275 -1.48 -2.70 9.35
N PHE A 276 -1.55 -2.96 10.64
CA PHE A 276 -0.93 -2.10 11.65
C PHE A 276 0.59 -2.27 11.61
N GLU A 277 1.28 -1.22 11.21
CA GLU A 277 2.74 -1.09 11.29
C GLU A 277 3.09 0.10 12.18
N CYS A 278 3.03 -0.09 13.50
CA CYS A 278 3.13 1.03 14.44
C CYS A 278 3.72 0.63 15.78
N GLY A 279 4.24 1.65 16.48
CA GLY A 279 4.52 1.55 17.90
C GLY A 279 3.25 1.59 18.76
N CYS A 280 3.45 1.67 20.07
CA CYS A 280 2.37 1.85 21.03
C CYS A 280 2.89 2.72 22.18
N GLY A 281 2.17 3.79 22.51
CA GLY A 281 2.55 4.72 23.57
C GLY A 281 2.11 4.29 24.96
N GLY A 282 1.25 3.27 25.05
CA GLY A 282 0.70 2.79 26.32
C GLY A 282 0.46 1.27 26.31
N ASP A 283 -0.56 0.84 27.08
CA ASP A 283 -0.92 -0.57 27.18
C ASP A 283 -1.61 -1.06 25.89
N ARG A 284 -1.03 -2.07 25.25
CA ARG A 284 -1.58 -2.69 24.03
C ARG A 284 -2.94 -3.35 24.26
N VAL A 285 -3.19 -3.87 25.46
CA VAL A 285 -4.49 -4.49 25.79
C VAL A 285 -5.62 -3.44 25.71
N VAL A 286 -5.31 -2.18 25.98
CA VAL A 286 -6.26 -1.05 25.91
C VAL A 286 -6.27 -0.39 24.53
N LEU A 287 -5.08 -0.09 23.99
CA LEU A 287 -4.96 0.74 22.79
C LEU A 287 -5.24 -0.02 21.49
N VAL A 288 -4.91 -1.30 21.40
CA VAL A 288 -5.17 -2.08 20.17
C VAL A 288 -6.68 -2.23 19.88
N PRO A 289 -7.55 -2.61 20.85
CA PRO A 289 -9.00 -2.66 20.59
C PRO A 289 -9.56 -1.29 20.23
N ALA A 290 -9.14 -0.22 20.92
CA ALA A 290 -9.60 1.13 20.63
C ALA A 290 -9.22 1.57 19.19
N ALA A 291 -8.02 1.26 18.74
CA ALA A 291 -7.57 1.53 17.37
C ALA A 291 -8.39 0.73 16.34
N VAL A 292 -8.66 -0.55 16.58
CA VAL A 292 -9.51 -1.38 15.72
C VAL A 292 -10.92 -0.79 15.59
N GLU A 293 -11.51 -0.35 16.69
CA GLU A 293 -12.84 0.29 16.69
C GLU A 293 -12.82 1.63 15.93
N LEU A 294 -11.80 2.46 16.13
CA LEU A 294 -11.61 3.71 15.39
C LEU A 294 -11.59 3.48 13.89
N LEU A 295 -10.77 2.53 13.42
CA LEU A 295 -10.67 2.26 11.98
C LEU A 295 -11.98 1.72 11.41
N ARG A 296 -12.71 0.87 12.15
CA ARG A 296 -14.03 0.38 11.72
C ARG A 296 -15.06 1.51 11.65
N ALA A 297 -15.05 2.41 12.65
CA ALA A 297 -15.95 3.57 12.66
C ALA A 297 -15.67 4.51 11.49
N GLN A 298 -14.39 4.81 11.20
CA GLN A 298 -14.01 5.65 10.06
C GLN A 298 -14.28 4.96 8.71
N TRP A 299 -14.07 3.65 8.63
CA TRP A 299 -14.45 2.88 7.43
C TRP A 299 -15.95 2.95 7.17
N ALA A 300 -16.77 2.86 8.19
CA ALA A 300 -18.22 2.96 8.05
C ALA A 300 -18.70 4.36 7.60
N GLN A 301 -17.92 5.40 7.86
CA GLN A 301 -18.18 6.78 7.42
C GLN A 301 -17.72 7.06 5.99
N ALA A 302 -16.81 6.28 5.47
CA ALA A 302 -16.19 6.44 4.14
C ALA A 302 -17.12 5.93 2.95
#